data_f0a7bbe2bb0b54dd720dd843a8c38a7a
#
_entry.id   f0a7bbe2bb0b54dd720dd843a8c38a7a
#
_cell.length_a   1.000
_cell.length_b   1.000
_cell.length_c   1.000
_cell.angle_alpha   90.00
_cell.angle_beta   90.00
_cell.angle_gamma   90.00
#
_symmetry.space_group_name_H-M   'P 1'
#
loop_
_entity.id
_entity.type
_entity.pdbx_description
1 polymer ?
#
loop_
_entity_poly.entity_id
_entity_poly.type
_entity_poly.pdbx_seq_one_letter_code
_entity_poly.pdbx_strand_id
1 'polypeptide(L)'
;MPKFRHLLEKHNIGEKIFTDIRDRLEESGLLMHGGTIVDATIISAPSSTKNRTGTRDPEMHQTKKGNQWYHGMKVHAVVDAGTGYIHTIEGMAANVHDSTEATKLIREDDHVVYGDSGYLGVPKQEDVIKDEHLSQIDYRICKRPSSLKTSKDYEGINWEKQMENRISSIRCKVEHAFLIVKRDFGYRKVAYRGIAKNMNRFHVLFGCANLLMCIRAGRTEQFRNKQVAPMAG
;
A
#
# COMPACT_ATOMS: atom_id res chain seq x y z
N MET A 1 12.45 -27.52 6.72
CA MET A 1 11.81 -26.33 6.12
C MET A 1 12.64 -25.04 6.08
N PRO A 2 13.68 -24.80 6.92
CA PRO A 2 14.49 -23.57 6.81
C PRO A 2 15.22 -23.41 5.47
N LYS A 3 15.68 -24.52 4.85
CA LYS A 3 16.42 -24.50 3.57
C LYS A 3 15.61 -23.90 2.41
N PHE A 4 14.33 -24.26 2.28
CA PHE A 4 13.46 -23.74 1.21
C PHE A 4 13.23 -22.22 1.35
N ARG A 5 12.96 -21.74 2.57
CA ARG A 5 12.82 -20.31 2.82
C ARG A 5 14.09 -19.53 2.47
N HIS A 6 15.26 -20.02 2.88
CA HIS A 6 16.54 -19.37 2.54
C HIS A 6 16.78 -19.31 1.03
N LEU A 7 16.31 -20.32 0.28
CA LEU A 7 16.36 -20.29 -1.18
C LEU A 7 15.47 -19.16 -1.74
N LEU A 8 14.24 -19.02 -1.23
CA LEU A 8 13.32 -17.95 -1.63
C LEU A 8 13.91 -16.56 -1.33
N GLU A 9 14.51 -16.39 -0.14
CA GLU A 9 15.14 -15.14 0.28
C GLU A 9 16.38 -14.82 -0.58
N LYS A 10 17.26 -15.80 -0.79
CA LYS A 10 18.52 -15.63 -1.56
C LYS A 10 18.29 -15.17 -3.00
N HIS A 11 17.20 -15.58 -3.61
CA HIS A 11 16.89 -15.30 -5.02
C HIS A 11 15.76 -14.32 -5.20
N ASN A 12 15.30 -13.64 -4.13
CA ASN A 12 14.17 -12.69 -4.13
C ASN A 12 12.92 -13.25 -4.83
N ILE A 13 12.65 -14.55 -4.63
CA ILE A 13 11.55 -15.24 -5.32
C ILE A 13 10.20 -14.66 -4.92
N GLY A 14 10.05 -14.19 -3.67
CA GLY A 14 8.81 -13.52 -3.23
C GLY A 14 8.48 -12.30 -4.07
N GLU A 15 9.46 -11.46 -4.32
CA GLU A 15 9.32 -10.27 -5.15
C GLU A 15 9.01 -10.65 -6.62
N LYS A 16 9.71 -11.63 -7.17
CA LYS A 16 9.45 -12.13 -8.53
C LYS A 16 8.01 -12.64 -8.69
N ILE A 17 7.52 -13.44 -7.73
CA ILE A 17 6.13 -13.91 -7.73
C ILE A 17 5.14 -12.73 -7.71
N PHE A 18 5.39 -11.72 -6.89
CA PHE A 18 4.55 -10.54 -6.83
C PHE A 18 4.56 -9.79 -8.16
N THR A 19 5.74 -9.58 -8.73
CA THR A 19 5.94 -8.92 -10.03
C THR A 19 5.22 -9.67 -11.14
N ASP A 20 5.41 -11.00 -11.24
CA ASP A 20 4.74 -11.82 -12.26
C ASP A 20 3.20 -11.72 -12.17
N ILE A 21 2.65 -11.71 -10.94
CA ILE A 21 1.20 -11.56 -10.73
C ILE A 21 0.74 -10.15 -11.13
N ARG A 22 1.49 -9.12 -10.75
CA ARG A 22 1.19 -7.72 -11.10
C ARG A 22 1.21 -7.53 -12.62
N ASP A 23 2.27 -7.97 -13.28
CA ASP A 23 2.43 -7.83 -14.72
C ASP A 23 1.32 -8.59 -15.47
N ARG A 24 0.89 -9.74 -14.92
CA ARG A 24 -0.26 -10.48 -15.45
C ARG A 24 -1.58 -9.74 -15.29
N LEU A 25 -1.78 -9.04 -14.17
CA LEU A 25 -2.97 -8.18 -13.96
C LEU A 25 -2.97 -7.02 -14.98
N GLU A 26 -1.82 -6.44 -15.24
CA GLU A 26 -1.64 -5.37 -16.21
C GLU A 26 -1.92 -5.87 -17.65
N GLU A 27 -1.27 -6.96 -18.08
CA GLU A 27 -1.51 -7.60 -19.38
C GLU A 27 -2.98 -7.99 -19.60
N SER A 28 -3.70 -8.26 -18.51
CA SER A 28 -5.14 -8.62 -18.55
C SER A 28 -6.07 -7.41 -18.49
N GLY A 29 -5.54 -6.17 -18.46
CA GLY A 29 -6.33 -4.93 -18.35
C GLY A 29 -7.05 -4.80 -17.00
N LEU A 30 -6.54 -5.44 -15.95
CA LEU A 30 -7.10 -5.38 -14.59
C LEU A 30 -6.47 -4.28 -13.73
N LEU A 31 -5.32 -3.72 -14.15
CA LEU A 31 -4.78 -2.46 -13.63
C LEU A 31 -5.22 -1.34 -14.59
N MET A 32 -5.96 -0.36 -14.08
CA MET A 32 -6.65 0.63 -14.91
C MET A 32 -5.87 1.93 -15.08
N HIS A 33 -4.77 2.14 -14.33
CA HIS A 33 -3.92 3.34 -14.39
C HIS A 33 -4.69 4.68 -14.21
N GLY A 34 -5.90 4.62 -13.63
CA GLY A 34 -6.76 5.79 -13.39
C GLY A 34 -6.43 6.57 -12.13
N GLY A 35 -5.30 6.26 -11.50
CA GLY A 35 -4.83 6.84 -10.24
C GLY A 35 -4.44 5.78 -9.22
N THR A 36 -3.73 6.22 -8.21
CA THR A 36 -3.10 5.37 -7.20
C THR A 36 -3.59 5.73 -5.79
N ILE A 37 -3.81 4.74 -4.96
CA ILE A 37 -4.11 4.90 -3.53
C ILE A 37 -2.90 4.43 -2.74
N VAL A 38 -2.35 5.31 -1.90
CA VAL A 38 -1.22 5.01 -1.01
C VAL A 38 -1.71 4.95 0.43
N ASP A 39 -1.41 3.87 1.13
CA ASP A 39 -1.66 3.76 2.58
C ASP A 39 -0.61 2.85 3.23
N ALA A 40 -0.45 2.99 4.55
CA ALA A 40 0.50 2.24 5.34
C ALA A 40 -0.18 1.49 6.48
N THR A 41 0.34 0.31 6.76
CA THR A 41 -0.13 -0.46 7.89
C THR A 41 0.99 -0.89 8.80
N ILE A 42 0.76 -0.84 10.13
CA ILE A 42 1.72 -1.29 11.13
C ILE A 42 1.60 -2.81 11.27
N ILE A 43 2.76 -3.48 11.22
CA ILE A 43 2.91 -4.91 11.52
C ILE A 43 3.74 -5.01 12.79
N SER A 44 3.14 -5.58 13.83
CA SER A 44 3.77 -5.67 15.15
C SER A 44 4.93 -6.66 15.16
N ALA A 45 5.99 -6.32 15.87
CA ALA A 45 7.11 -7.20 16.16
C ALA A 45 7.13 -7.57 17.65
N PRO A 46 7.78 -8.69 18.04
CA PRO A 46 8.00 -9.02 19.44
C PRO A 46 8.78 -7.92 20.15
N SER A 47 8.21 -7.36 21.19
CA SER A 47 8.86 -6.32 22.01
C SER A 47 9.71 -6.90 23.15
N SER A 48 9.60 -8.20 23.40
CA SER A 48 10.33 -8.89 24.47
C SER A 48 11.82 -9.00 24.17
N THR A 49 12.65 -8.79 25.20
CA THR A 49 14.09 -9.06 25.20
C THR A 49 14.43 -10.45 25.74
N LYS A 50 13.42 -11.25 26.13
CA LYS A 50 13.60 -12.62 26.65
C LYS A 50 13.87 -13.60 25.50
N ASN A 51 14.92 -13.36 24.76
CA ASN A 51 15.39 -14.22 23.67
C ASN A 51 16.89 -14.52 23.87
N ARG A 52 17.45 -15.44 23.07
CA ARG A 52 18.85 -15.86 23.18
C ARG A 52 19.86 -14.69 23.11
N THR A 53 19.53 -13.63 22.39
CA THR A 53 20.41 -12.46 22.18
C THR A 53 20.18 -11.34 23.19
N GLY A 54 19.15 -11.42 24.04
CA GLY A 54 18.79 -10.37 24.99
C GLY A 54 18.36 -9.04 24.37
N THR A 55 18.19 -8.99 23.06
CA THR A 55 17.93 -7.75 22.30
C THR A 55 16.70 -7.84 21.42
N ARG A 56 16.02 -6.72 21.24
CA ARG A 56 14.98 -6.57 20.22
C ARG A 56 15.61 -6.59 18.83
N ASP A 57 14.75 -6.70 17.82
CA ASP A 57 15.18 -6.54 16.43
C ASP A 57 15.58 -5.08 16.18
N PRO A 58 16.83 -4.79 15.76
CA PRO A 58 17.32 -3.41 15.58
C PRO A 58 16.67 -2.69 14.41
N GLU A 59 16.09 -3.40 13.43
CA GLU A 59 15.38 -2.82 12.31
C GLU A 59 13.91 -2.49 12.61
N MET A 60 13.40 -2.96 13.78
CA MET A 60 12.04 -2.71 14.21
C MET A 60 11.99 -1.57 15.23
N HIS A 61 11.13 -0.60 15.00
CA HIS A 61 11.06 0.60 15.83
C HIS A 61 9.68 0.81 16.44
N GLN A 62 9.61 1.75 17.39
CA GLN A 62 8.37 2.13 18.04
C GLN A 62 7.68 3.26 17.26
N THR A 63 6.37 3.19 17.17
CA THR A 63 5.52 4.26 16.66
C THR A 63 4.25 4.36 17.47
N LYS A 64 3.64 5.56 17.49
CA LYS A 64 2.39 5.80 18.20
C LYS A 64 1.26 5.98 17.18
N LYS A 65 0.16 5.24 17.36
CA LYS A 65 -1.07 5.45 16.60
C LYS A 65 -2.22 5.68 17.58
N GLY A 66 -2.78 6.88 17.55
CA GLY A 66 -3.70 7.32 18.60
C GLY A 66 -2.99 7.34 19.96
N ASN A 67 -3.56 6.69 20.95
CA ASN A 67 -2.97 6.58 22.29
C ASN A 67 -2.16 5.28 22.52
N GLN A 68 -2.02 4.44 21.50
CA GLN A 68 -1.36 3.15 21.61
C GLN A 68 0.04 3.17 20.97
N TRP A 69 1.02 2.59 21.67
CA TRP A 69 2.36 2.36 21.16
C TRP A 69 2.47 0.99 20.50
N TYR A 70 3.11 0.97 19.35
CA TYR A 70 3.44 -0.24 18.60
C TYR A 70 4.94 -0.35 18.42
N HIS A 71 5.46 -1.57 18.46
CA HIS A 71 6.84 -1.88 18.08
C HIS A 71 6.80 -2.80 16.88
N GLY A 72 7.48 -2.43 15.78
CA GLY A 72 7.45 -3.22 14.57
C GLY A 72 7.94 -2.49 13.34
N MET A 73 7.35 -2.82 12.20
CA MET A 73 7.58 -2.21 10.90
C MET A 73 6.27 -1.66 10.32
N LYS A 74 6.38 -0.78 9.34
CA LYS A 74 5.29 -0.39 8.45
C LYS A 74 5.43 -1.09 7.11
N VAL A 75 4.30 -1.41 6.50
CA VAL A 75 4.21 -1.83 5.12
C VAL A 75 3.27 -0.90 4.40
N HIS A 76 3.78 -0.20 3.41
CA HIS A 76 3.00 0.58 2.47
C HIS A 76 2.49 -0.36 1.39
N ALA A 77 1.22 -0.25 1.07
CA ALA A 77 0.62 -0.89 -0.08
C ALA A 77 0.04 0.20 -0.99
N VAL A 78 0.32 0.06 -2.25
CA VAL A 78 -0.13 0.95 -3.28
C VAL A 78 -1.05 0.19 -4.20
N VAL A 79 -2.26 0.67 -4.34
CA VAL A 79 -3.29 -0.01 -5.09
C VAL A 79 -3.86 0.88 -6.19
N ASP A 80 -4.28 0.27 -7.27
CA ASP A 80 -5.01 0.93 -8.35
C ASP A 80 -6.34 1.49 -7.85
N ALA A 81 -6.60 2.78 -8.08
CA ALA A 81 -7.80 3.46 -7.58
C ALA A 81 -9.09 2.96 -8.23
N GLY A 82 -9.01 2.41 -9.44
CA GLY A 82 -10.15 1.81 -10.15
C GLY A 82 -10.54 0.45 -9.59
N THR A 83 -9.58 -0.45 -9.50
CA THR A 83 -9.81 -1.87 -9.22
C THR A 83 -9.46 -2.30 -7.80
N GLY A 84 -8.54 -1.58 -7.14
CA GLY A 84 -8.02 -1.93 -5.82
C GLY A 84 -6.93 -3.00 -5.81
N TYR A 85 -6.46 -3.49 -6.98
CA TYR A 85 -5.34 -4.42 -7.04
C TYR A 85 -4.03 -3.74 -6.62
N ILE A 86 -3.21 -4.51 -5.90
CA ILE A 86 -1.95 -4.02 -5.35
C ILE A 86 -0.88 -4.10 -6.46
N HIS A 87 -0.24 -2.97 -6.77
CA HIS A 87 0.82 -2.93 -7.77
C HIS A 87 2.21 -2.64 -7.18
N THR A 88 2.28 -2.04 -5.98
CA THR A 88 3.55 -1.74 -5.32
C THR A 88 3.42 -1.99 -3.82
N ILE A 89 4.46 -2.50 -3.20
CA ILE A 89 4.57 -2.61 -1.74
C ILE A 89 5.97 -2.21 -1.30
N GLU A 90 6.06 -1.51 -0.16
CA GLU A 90 7.33 -1.10 0.43
C GLU A 90 7.30 -1.27 1.94
N GLY A 91 8.43 -1.66 2.53
CA GLY A 91 8.53 -1.92 3.96
C GLY A 91 9.62 -1.09 4.63
N MET A 92 9.29 -0.52 5.77
CA MET A 92 10.21 0.31 6.52
C MET A 92 10.02 0.17 8.02
N ALA A 93 10.96 0.73 8.79
CA ALA A 93 10.83 0.83 10.24
C ALA A 93 9.58 1.64 10.63
N ALA A 94 8.90 1.24 11.71
CA ALA A 94 7.62 1.85 12.07
C ALA A 94 7.71 3.35 12.45
N ASN A 95 8.88 3.86 12.79
CA ASN A 95 9.11 5.27 13.14
C ASN A 95 9.31 6.19 11.92
N VAL A 96 9.52 5.66 10.72
CA VAL A 96 9.65 6.47 9.50
C VAL A 96 8.29 7.09 9.17
N HIS A 97 8.28 8.36 8.81
CA HIS A 97 7.04 9.06 8.47
C HIS A 97 6.49 8.59 7.11
N ASP A 98 5.17 8.45 7.00
CA ASP A 98 4.54 7.88 5.80
C ASP A 98 4.81 8.71 4.54
N SER A 99 4.91 10.05 4.67
CA SER A 99 5.21 10.94 3.55
C SER A 99 6.64 10.84 3.01
N THR A 100 7.60 10.30 3.78
CA THR A 100 9.02 10.25 3.38
C THR A 100 9.25 9.35 2.18
N GLU A 101 8.50 8.27 2.07
CA GLU A 101 8.65 7.28 1.00
C GLU A 101 7.55 7.38 -0.08
N ALA A 102 6.62 8.32 0.09
CA ALA A 102 5.45 8.44 -0.79
C ALA A 102 5.84 8.64 -2.26
N THR A 103 6.87 9.43 -2.52
CA THR A 103 7.36 9.72 -3.89
C THR A 103 7.86 8.48 -4.63
N LYS A 104 8.49 7.54 -3.90
CA LYS A 104 8.98 6.28 -4.48
C LYS A 104 7.86 5.29 -4.81
N LEU A 105 6.66 5.52 -4.29
CA LEU A 105 5.50 4.64 -4.44
C LEU A 105 4.61 5.04 -5.61
N ILE A 106 4.81 6.25 -6.15
CA ILE A 106 4.04 6.81 -7.25
C ILE A 106 4.66 6.35 -8.57
N ARG A 107 3.83 5.91 -9.51
CA ARG A 107 4.27 5.46 -10.83
C ARG A 107 4.39 6.66 -11.79
N GLU A 108 5.20 6.51 -12.83
CA GLU A 108 5.38 7.53 -13.87
C GLU A 108 4.11 7.85 -14.66
N ASP A 109 3.13 6.95 -14.68
CA ASP A 109 1.84 7.10 -15.36
C ASP A 109 0.69 7.52 -14.42
N ASP A 110 0.97 7.72 -13.12
CA ASP A 110 -0.05 8.19 -12.19
C ASP A 110 -0.33 9.68 -12.37
N HIS A 111 -1.60 10.03 -12.57
CA HIS A 111 -2.07 11.42 -12.64
C HIS A 111 -2.82 11.86 -11.39
N VAL A 112 -3.31 10.93 -10.59
CA VAL A 112 -4.07 11.19 -9.35
C VAL A 112 -3.57 10.27 -8.25
N VAL A 113 -3.27 10.84 -7.08
CA VAL A 113 -2.84 10.08 -5.90
C VAL A 113 -3.78 10.34 -4.73
N TYR A 114 -4.34 9.27 -4.19
CA TYR A 114 -5.20 9.31 -3.00
C TYR A 114 -4.40 8.85 -1.78
N GLY A 115 -4.50 9.59 -0.68
CA GLY A 115 -3.84 9.25 0.58
C GLY A 115 -4.64 9.66 1.81
N ASP A 116 -4.24 9.16 2.97
CA ASP A 116 -4.78 9.63 4.24
C ASP A 116 -4.09 10.93 4.69
N SER A 117 -4.52 11.48 5.82
CA SER A 117 -3.97 12.73 6.36
C SER A 117 -2.47 12.64 6.75
N GLY A 118 -1.87 11.46 6.80
CA GLY A 118 -0.44 11.26 6.99
C GLY A 118 0.39 11.74 5.79
N TYR A 119 -0.23 11.82 4.62
CA TYR A 119 0.41 12.24 3.36
C TYR A 119 0.21 13.72 3.01
N LEU A 120 -0.44 14.52 3.86
CA LEU A 120 -0.72 15.95 3.60
C LEU A 120 0.52 16.80 3.29
N GLY A 121 1.71 16.37 3.73
CA GLY A 121 2.98 17.06 3.45
C GLY A 121 3.60 16.73 2.10
N VAL A 122 3.18 15.66 1.43
CA VAL A 122 3.81 15.16 0.19
C VAL A 122 3.87 16.21 -0.92
N PRO A 123 2.79 16.91 -1.29
CA PRO A 123 2.83 17.89 -2.39
C PRO A 123 3.76 19.09 -2.11
N LYS A 124 4.20 19.27 -0.87
CA LYS A 124 5.05 20.38 -0.43
C LYS A 124 6.52 20.00 -0.28
N GLN A 125 6.86 18.74 -0.53
CA GLN A 125 8.24 18.28 -0.45
C GLN A 125 9.06 18.85 -1.62
N GLU A 126 10.32 19.19 -1.35
CA GLU A 126 11.19 19.75 -2.38
C GLU A 126 11.39 18.80 -3.55
N ASP A 127 11.46 17.50 -3.30
CA ASP A 127 11.64 16.49 -4.32
C ASP A 127 10.41 16.42 -5.24
N VAL A 128 9.20 16.58 -4.69
CA VAL A 128 7.94 16.65 -5.47
C VAL A 128 7.86 17.93 -6.30
N ILE A 129 8.22 19.07 -5.71
CA ILE A 129 8.16 20.38 -6.40
C ILE A 129 9.16 20.46 -7.55
N LYS A 130 10.33 19.82 -7.41
CA LYS A 130 11.41 19.84 -8.41
C LYS A 130 11.22 18.80 -9.53
N ASP A 131 10.43 17.78 -9.30
CA ASP A 131 10.14 16.73 -10.27
C ASP A 131 8.99 17.15 -11.19
N GLU A 132 9.20 17.10 -12.50
CA GLU A 132 8.23 17.57 -13.50
C GLU A 132 6.95 16.75 -13.47
N HIS A 133 7.03 15.43 -13.29
CA HIS A 133 5.88 14.54 -13.23
C HIS A 133 5.15 14.66 -11.88
N LEU A 134 5.88 14.52 -10.76
CA LEU A 134 5.27 14.54 -9.43
C LEU A 134 4.58 15.88 -9.11
N SER A 135 5.10 17.00 -9.63
CA SER A 135 4.49 18.32 -9.43
C SER A 135 3.16 18.51 -10.16
N GLN A 136 2.87 17.71 -11.19
CA GLN A 136 1.63 17.77 -11.98
C GLN A 136 0.54 16.83 -11.45
N ILE A 137 0.85 15.97 -10.49
CA ILE A 137 -0.11 15.02 -9.92
C ILE A 137 -1.20 15.72 -9.11
N ASP A 138 -2.44 15.33 -9.30
CA ASP A 138 -3.57 15.72 -8.46
C ASP A 138 -3.57 14.91 -7.15
N TYR A 139 -3.04 15.50 -6.08
CA TYR A 139 -2.96 14.88 -4.76
C TYR A 139 -4.27 15.05 -4.00
N ARG A 140 -5.08 14.02 -3.93
CA ARG A 140 -6.35 13.96 -3.19
C ARG A 140 -6.17 13.35 -1.82
N ILE A 141 -5.56 14.10 -0.93
CA ILE A 141 -5.24 13.68 0.43
C ILE A 141 -6.37 14.06 1.39
N CYS A 142 -6.88 13.09 2.16
CA CYS A 142 -7.91 13.34 3.16
C CYS A 142 -7.45 14.37 4.19
N LYS A 143 -8.28 15.33 4.48
CA LYS A 143 -8.06 16.31 5.53
C LYS A 143 -8.28 15.69 6.90
N ARG A 144 -7.65 16.28 7.92
CA ARG A 144 -7.94 15.90 9.31
C ARG A 144 -9.36 16.34 9.66
N PRO A 145 -10.15 15.54 10.38
CA PRO A 145 -11.52 15.91 10.75
C PRO A 145 -11.63 17.29 11.44
N SER A 146 -10.62 17.66 12.24
CA SER A 146 -10.55 18.95 12.92
C SER A 146 -10.33 20.15 11.99
N SER A 147 -9.89 19.93 10.76
CA SER A 147 -9.65 20.99 9.77
C SER A 147 -10.78 21.17 8.76
N LEU A 148 -11.81 20.32 8.82
CA LEU A 148 -12.97 20.42 7.92
C LEU A 148 -13.86 21.60 8.32
N LYS A 149 -14.21 22.43 7.35
CA LYS A 149 -15.16 23.53 7.55
C LYS A 149 -16.56 22.99 7.77
N THR A 150 -17.28 23.60 8.69
CA THR A 150 -18.69 23.26 8.97
C THR A 150 -19.66 24.14 8.17
N SER A 151 -19.15 25.09 7.38
CA SER A 151 -19.96 25.98 6.56
C SER A 151 -20.74 25.19 5.50
N LYS A 152 -22.01 25.55 5.36
CA LYS A 152 -22.91 25.06 4.31
C LYS A 152 -23.15 26.20 3.32
N ASP A 153 -23.45 25.87 2.07
CA ASP A 153 -23.91 26.83 1.09
C ASP A 153 -25.38 27.23 1.33
N TYR A 154 -25.93 28.08 0.46
CA TYR A 154 -27.31 28.51 0.51
C TYR A 154 -28.35 27.38 0.33
N GLU A 155 -27.95 26.23 -0.23
CA GLU A 155 -28.78 25.02 -0.35
C GLU A 155 -28.60 24.08 0.86
N GLY A 156 -27.81 24.46 1.85
CA GLY A 156 -27.52 23.66 3.03
C GLY A 156 -26.49 22.52 2.79
N ILE A 157 -25.79 22.57 1.68
CA ILE A 157 -24.81 21.53 1.26
C ILE A 157 -23.43 21.90 1.79
N ASN A 158 -22.76 20.94 2.40
CA ASN A 158 -21.34 21.04 2.74
C ASN A 158 -20.52 20.30 1.70
N TRP A 159 -20.10 21.00 0.65
CA TRP A 159 -19.33 20.47 -0.46
C TRP A 159 -17.98 19.89 -0.04
N GLU A 160 -17.31 20.53 0.90
CA GLU A 160 -16.04 20.04 1.42
C GLU A 160 -16.20 18.65 2.05
N LYS A 161 -17.23 18.47 2.88
CA LYS A 161 -17.55 17.18 3.49
C LYS A 161 -17.93 16.13 2.44
N GLN A 162 -18.64 16.50 1.38
CA GLN A 162 -18.97 15.57 0.31
C GLN A 162 -17.73 15.13 -0.46
N MET A 163 -16.80 16.04 -0.76
CA MET A 163 -15.53 15.71 -1.40
C MET A 163 -14.69 14.77 -0.53
N GLU A 164 -14.57 15.05 0.76
CA GLU A 164 -13.87 14.19 1.71
C GLU A 164 -14.48 12.77 1.76
N ASN A 165 -15.79 12.67 1.77
CA ASN A 165 -16.48 11.39 1.74
C ASN A 165 -16.18 10.60 0.44
N ARG A 166 -16.11 11.28 -0.71
CA ARG A 166 -15.74 10.64 -1.99
C ARG A 166 -14.29 10.16 -1.97
N ILE A 167 -13.34 10.99 -1.52
CA ILE A 167 -11.93 10.62 -1.40
C ILE A 167 -11.79 9.42 -0.46
N SER A 168 -12.43 9.45 0.69
CA SER A 168 -12.42 8.37 1.68
C SER A 168 -13.02 7.08 1.11
N SER A 169 -14.10 7.16 0.34
CA SER A 169 -14.74 6.01 -0.33
C SER A 169 -13.82 5.35 -1.36
N ILE A 170 -13.03 6.12 -2.10
CA ILE A 170 -12.04 5.58 -3.03
C ILE A 170 -10.89 4.94 -2.25
N ARG A 171 -10.38 5.64 -1.24
CA ARG A 171 -9.23 5.22 -0.43
C ARG A 171 -9.47 3.91 0.33
N CYS A 172 -10.71 3.62 0.75
CA CYS A 172 -11.00 2.41 1.51
C CYS A 172 -10.66 1.10 0.74
N LYS A 173 -10.43 1.14 -0.57
CA LYS A 173 -10.01 -0.03 -1.36
C LYS A 173 -8.68 -0.61 -0.89
N VAL A 174 -7.73 0.23 -0.44
CA VAL A 174 -6.44 -0.26 0.08
C VAL A 174 -6.61 -1.00 1.40
N GLU A 175 -7.60 -0.63 2.20
CA GLU A 175 -7.90 -1.31 3.47
C GLU A 175 -8.31 -2.77 3.23
N HIS A 176 -8.93 -3.06 2.08
CA HIS A 176 -9.30 -4.43 1.70
C HIS A 176 -8.05 -5.30 1.48
N ALA A 177 -7.00 -4.76 0.85
CA ALA A 177 -5.73 -5.46 0.69
C ALA A 177 -5.11 -5.82 2.05
N PHE A 178 -5.07 -4.85 2.98
CA PHE A 178 -4.59 -5.10 4.34
C PHE A 178 -5.44 -6.09 5.12
N LEU A 179 -6.76 -6.04 4.91
CA LEU A 179 -7.69 -6.97 5.56
C LEU A 179 -7.38 -8.42 5.15
N ILE A 180 -7.18 -8.68 3.86
CA ILE A 180 -6.83 -10.01 3.35
C ILE A 180 -5.54 -10.50 4.01
N VAL A 181 -4.48 -9.70 4.01
CA VAL A 181 -3.19 -10.10 4.58
C VAL A 181 -3.29 -10.33 6.09
N LYS A 182 -3.97 -9.44 6.83
CA LYS A 182 -4.02 -9.50 8.28
C LYS A 182 -5.05 -10.48 8.83
N ARG A 183 -6.22 -10.60 8.18
CA ARG A 183 -7.33 -11.43 8.65
C ARG A 183 -7.33 -12.79 7.96
N ASP A 184 -7.36 -12.80 6.63
CA ASP A 184 -7.57 -14.03 5.87
C ASP A 184 -6.29 -14.88 5.86
N PHE A 185 -5.11 -14.25 5.75
CA PHE A 185 -3.82 -14.93 5.85
C PHE A 185 -3.20 -14.93 7.25
N GLY A 186 -3.84 -14.25 8.22
CA GLY A 186 -3.42 -14.24 9.63
C GLY A 186 -2.12 -13.50 9.93
N TYR A 187 -1.56 -12.72 8.99
CA TYR A 187 -0.25 -12.11 9.15
C TYR A 187 -0.33 -10.72 9.83
N ARG A 188 -0.55 -10.72 11.14
CA ARG A 188 -0.66 -9.50 11.98
C ARG A 188 0.65 -9.14 12.69
N LYS A 189 1.58 -10.08 12.76
CA LYS A 189 2.89 -9.92 13.41
C LYS A 189 3.98 -10.43 12.49
N VAL A 190 5.16 -9.81 12.57
CA VAL A 190 6.33 -10.29 11.84
C VAL A 190 6.70 -11.69 12.28
N ALA A 191 7.04 -12.54 11.32
CA ALA A 191 7.46 -13.92 11.56
C ALA A 191 8.99 -14.06 11.61
N TYR A 192 9.71 -13.07 11.11
CA TYR A 192 11.16 -13.13 10.95
C TYR A 192 11.82 -11.89 11.54
N ARG A 193 13.12 -12.00 11.86
CA ARG A 193 13.95 -10.88 12.24
C ARG A 193 14.49 -10.18 10.99
N GLY A 194 14.42 -8.85 10.98
CA GLY A 194 14.82 -7.98 9.86
C GLY A 194 13.68 -7.65 8.90
N ILE A 195 13.74 -6.47 8.29
CA ILE A 195 12.73 -5.96 7.35
C ILE A 195 12.73 -6.78 6.06
N ALA A 196 13.89 -7.00 5.46
CA ALA A 196 14.02 -7.67 4.16
C ALA A 196 13.36 -9.06 4.12
N LYS A 197 13.52 -9.87 5.19
CA LYS A 197 12.91 -11.20 5.27
C LYS A 197 11.40 -11.15 5.39
N ASN A 198 10.89 -10.17 6.11
CA ASN A 198 9.45 -9.95 6.21
C ASN A 198 8.89 -9.42 4.89
N MET A 199 9.62 -8.54 4.18
CA MET A 199 9.22 -8.05 2.87
C MET A 199 9.14 -9.15 1.82
N ASN A 200 10.12 -10.06 1.76
CA ASN A 200 10.01 -11.24 0.89
C ASN A 200 8.73 -12.05 1.17
N ARG A 201 8.33 -12.16 2.44
CA ARG A 201 7.05 -12.78 2.81
C ARG A 201 5.85 -11.94 2.38
N PHE A 202 5.90 -10.62 2.57
CA PHE A 202 4.82 -9.71 2.16
C PHE A 202 4.58 -9.73 0.66
N HIS A 203 5.62 -9.77 -0.16
CA HIS A 203 5.48 -9.91 -1.60
C HIS A 203 4.61 -11.13 -1.97
N VAL A 204 4.91 -12.30 -1.39
CA VAL A 204 4.08 -13.50 -1.62
C VAL A 204 2.64 -13.28 -1.13
N LEU A 205 2.45 -12.73 0.08
CA LEU A 205 1.11 -12.54 0.64
C LEU A 205 0.27 -11.54 -0.16
N PHE A 206 0.85 -10.42 -0.59
CA PHE A 206 0.14 -9.44 -1.41
C PHE A 206 -0.11 -9.92 -2.83
N GLY A 207 0.82 -10.71 -3.41
CA GLY A 207 0.57 -11.42 -4.66
C GLY A 207 -0.62 -12.38 -4.55
N CYS A 208 -0.65 -13.21 -3.50
CA CYS A 208 -1.81 -14.08 -3.21
C CYS A 208 -3.09 -13.29 -2.92
N ALA A 209 -2.98 -12.10 -2.30
CA ALA A 209 -4.14 -11.24 -2.08
C ALA A 209 -4.74 -10.76 -3.41
N ASN A 210 -3.91 -10.36 -4.37
CA ASN A 210 -4.35 -10.01 -5.71
C ASN A 210 -5.09 -11.17 -6.40
N LEU A 211 -4.53 -12.39 -6.35
CA LEU A 211 -5.20 -13.57 -6.90
C LEU A 211 -6.55 -13.85 -6.22
N LEU A 212 -6.60 -13.73 -4.89
CA LEU A 212 -7.84 -13.94 -4.13
C LEU A 212 -8.89 -12.88 -4.47
N MET A 213 -8.47 -11.61 -4.64
CA MET A 213 -9.36 -10.53 -5.09
C MET A 213 -9.89 -10.79 -6.49
N CYS A 214 -9.04 -11.27 -7.41
CA CYS A 214 -9.41 -11.65 -8.77
C CYS A 214 -10.47 -12.77 -8.77
N ILE A 215 -10.28 -13.80 -7.96
CA ILE A 215 -11.23 -14.92 -7.80
C ILE A 215 -12.57 -14.41 -7.26
N ARG A 216 -12.54 -13.60 -6.19
CA ARG A 216 -13.75 -13.04 -5.55
C ARG A 216 -14.53 -12.10 -6.47
N ALA A 217 -13.85 -11.41 -7.38
CA ALA A 217 -14.46 -10.55 -8.38
C ALA A 217 -14.96 -11.30 -9.63
N GLY A 218 -14.80 -12.62 -9.71
CA GLY A 218 -15.16 -13.41 -10.88
C GLY A 218 -14.31 -13.13 -12.13
N ARG A 219 -13.11 -12.57 -11.97
CA ARG A 219 -12.23 -12.13 -13.07
C ARG A 219 -11.14 -13.15 -13.43
N THR A 220 -11.31 -14.40 -13.03
CA THR A 220 -10.31 -15.46 -13.20
C THR A 220 -10.01 -15.74 -14.68
N GLU A 221 -11.03 -15.71 -15.53
CA GLU A 221 -10.85 -15.92 -16.98
C GLU A 221 -10.12 -14.73 -17.62
N GLN A 222 -10.47 -13.51 -17.23
CA GLN A 222 -9.78 -12.30 -17.69
C GLN A 222 -8.28 -12.34 -17.30
N PHE A 223 -7.98 -12.74 -16.08
CA PHE A 223 -6.60 -12.91 -15.60
C PHE A 223 -5.82 -13.99 -16.37
N ARG A 224 -6.49 -15.05 -16.83
CA ARG A 224 -5.87 -16.12 -17.63
C ARG A 224 -5.60 -15.72 -19.06
N ASN A 225 -6.49 -14.94 -19.66
CA ASN A 225 -6.42 -14.53 -21.06
C ASN A 225 -5.59 -13.25 -21.17
N LYS A 226 -4.46 -13.33 -21.91
CA LYS A 226 -3.76 -12.12 -22.32
C LYS A 226 -4.70 -11.31 -23.22
N GLN A 227 -4.92 -10.03 -22.94
CA GLN A 227 -5.51 -9.16 -23.93
C GLN A 227 -4.55 -9.12 -25.15
N VAL A 228 -4.98 -9.66 -26.25
CA VAL A 228 -4.35 -9.34 -27.54
C VAL A 228 -4.71 -7.89 -27.78
N ALA A 229 -3.74 -6.99 -27.68
CA ALA A 229 -3.94 -5.60 -28.04
C ALA A 229 -4.62 -5.56 -29.43
N PRO A 230 -5.70 -4.80 -29.63
CA PRO A 230 -6.27 -4.65 -30.96
C PRO A 230 -5.16 -4.10 -31.85
N MET A 231 -4.78 -4.86 -32.89
CA MET A 231 -3.86 -4.39 -33.89
C MET A 231 -4.49 -3.11 -34.47
N ALA A 232 -3.81 -1.97 -34.27
CA ALA A 232 -4.17 -0.74 -34.91
C ALA A 232 -4.13 -0.99 -36.43
N GLY A 233 -5.31 -0.98 -37.03
CA GLY A 233 -5.49 -1.03 -38.48
C GLY A 233 -5.28 0.35 -39.10
#